data_6c413aef56dba2245daf7dd1d2ae82ef
#
_entry.id   6c413aef56dba2245daf7dd1d2ae82ef
#
_cell.length_a   1.000
_cell.length_b   1.000
_cell.length_c   1.000
_cell.angle_alpha   90.00
_cell.angle_beta   90.00
_cell.angle_gamma   90.00
#
_symmetry.space_group_name_H-M   'P 1'
#
loop_
_entity.id
_entity.type
_entity.pdbx_description
1 polymer ?
#
loop_
_entity_poly.entity_id
_entity_poly.type
_entity_poly.pdbx_seq_one_letter_code
_entity_poly.pdbx_strand_id
1 'polypeptide(L)'
;AVNFAFLGIIAAAAVVMKEREDQKKEYERREKLLLAGYPEMISKLTLLLGAGMSVSSAWEKIAGTYKAQRKQHLTKEDPVYEEMLLTCNEMRDGVSERNAYLRFGERCGLTQYRKMVSIITQNIRKGQQELTRLLEEEAQEAYALRRELAKKAGEEAGTKLLLPMMLMLMLVMAVIL
;
A
#
# COMPACT_ATOMS: atom_id res chain seq x y z
N ALA A 1 -12.00 32.95 37.40
CA ALA A 1 -10.65 32.66 36.83
C ALA A 1 -10.44 31.15 36.63
N VAL A 2 -10.84 30.28 37.55
CA VAL A 2 -10.64 28.80 37.47
C VAL A 2 -11.39 28.16 36.29
N ASN A 3 -12.62 28.63 36.01
CA ASN A 3 -13.44 28.07 34.91
C ASN A 3 -12.84 28.35 33.51
N PHE A 4 -12.16 29.50 33.32
CA PHE A 4 -11.50 29.81 32.05
C PHE A 4 -10.24 28.96 31.84
N ALA A 5 -9.51 28.64 32.89
CA ALA A 5 -8.34 27.75 32.81
C ALA A 5 -8.77 26.32 32.48
N PHE A 6 -9.87 25.82 33.04
CA PHE A 6 -10.44 24.51 32.73
C PHE A 6 -10.91 24.40 31.25
N LEU A 7 -11.57 25.44 30.75
CA LEU A 7 -11.99 25.50 29.34
C LEU A 7 -10.80 25.51 28.38
N GLY A 8 -9.72 26.21 28.74
CA GLY A 8 -8.47 26.23 27.95
C GLY A 8 -7.81 24.85 27.90
N ILE A 9 -7.78 24.12 29.00
CA ILE A 9 -7.20 22.76 29.05
C ILE A 9 -8.03 21.78 28.21
N ILE A 10 -9.36 21.84 28.29
CA ILE A 10 -10.25 20.98 27.49
C ILE A 10 -10.11 21.29 26.01
N ALA A 11 -10.05 22.57 25.62
CA ALA A 11 -9.80 22.95 24.21
C ALA A 11 -8.44 22.48 23.70
N ALA A 12 -7.40 22.62 24.50
CA ALA A 12 -6.05 22.13 24.14
C ALA A 12 -6.03 20.59 24.00
N ALA A 13 -6.67 19.87 24.92
CA ALA A 13 -6.80 18.42 24.84
C ALA A 13 -7.59 17.97 23.59
N ALA A 14 -8.67 18.67 23.23
CA ALA A 14 -9.44 18.37 22.03
C ALA A 14 -8.64 18.58 20.73
N VAL A 15 -7.81 19.63 20.66
CA VAL A 15 -6.92 19.89 19.51
C VAL A 15 -5.88 18.79 19.37
N VAL A 16 -5.22 18.40 20.47
CA VAL A 16 -4.21 17.32 20.47
C VAL A 16 -4.83 15.97 20.09
N MET A 17 -6.05 15.68 20.57
CA MET A 17 -6.76 14.46 20.18
C MET A 17 -7.11 14.45 18.70
N LYS A 18 -7.55 15.58 18.15
CA LYS A 18 -7.88 15.70 16.72
C LYS A 18 -6.65 15.52 15.84
N GLU A 19 -5.52 16.13 16.20
CA GLU A 19 -4.26 15.94 15.45
C GLU A 19 -3.79 14.48 15.43
N ARG A 20 -3.94 13.77 16.55
CA ARG A 20 -3.62 12.34 16.63
C ARG A 20 -4.56 11.48 15.76
N GLU A 21 -5.85 11.82 15.72
CA GLU A 21 -6.81 11.13 14.87
C GLU A 21 -6.53 11.36 13.37
N ASP A 22 -6.19 12.59 13.00
CA ASP A 22 -5.89 12.93 11.61
C ASP A 22 -4.59 12.26 11.16
N GLN A 23 -3.55 12.22 11.99
CA GLN A 23 -2.32 11.46 11.72
C GLN A 23 -2.58 9.96 11.57
N LYS A 24 -3.43 9.38 12.43
CA LYS A 24 -3.78 7.97 12.35
C LYS A 24 -4.54 7.65 11.06
N LYS A 25 -5.50 8.49 10.67
CA LYS A 25 -6.25 8.35 9.41
C LYS A 25 -5.34 8.45 8.18
N GLU A 26 -4.37 9.36 8.20
CA GLU A 26 -3.40 9.49 7.09
C GLU A 26 -2.47 8.28 7.00
N TYR A 27 -2.02 7.75 8.14
CA TYR A 27 -1.24 6.52 8.19
C TYR A 27 -2.03 5.32 7.64
N GLU A 28 -3.27 5.12 8.11
CA GLU A 28 -4.15 4.04 7.63
C GLU A 28 -4.47 4.20 6.13
N ARG A 29 -4.65 5.43 5.66
CA ARG A 29 -4.84 5.71 4.24
C ARG A 29 -3.62 5.34 3.42
N ARG A 30 -2.43 5.73 3.87
CA ARG A 30 -1.16 5.40 3.20
C ARG A 30 -0.95 3.88 3.16
N GLU A 31 -1.21 3.20 4.26
CA GLU A 31 -1.11 1.74 4.35
C GLU A 31 -2.03 1.05 3.33
N LYS A 32 -3.30 1.48 3.24
CA LYS A 32 -4.25 0.96 2.25
C LYS A 32 -3.79 1.19 0.82
N LEU A 33 -3.23 2.35 0.52
CA LEU A 33 -2.69 2.65 -0.82
C LEU A 33 -1.48 1.77 -1.13
N LEU A 34 -0.57 1.59 -0.19
CA LEU A 34 0.56 0.68 -0.33
C LEU A 34 0.10 -0.76 -0.58
N LEU A 35 -0.87 -1.27 0.20
CA LEU A 35 -1.43 -2.60 0.00
C LEU A 35 -2.08 -2.76 -1.38
N ALA A 36 -2.82 -1.74 -1.83
CA ALA A 36 -3.50 -1.77 -3.13
C ALA A 36 -2.53 -1.69 -4.31
N GLY A 37 -1.43 -0.94 -4.19
CA GLY A 37 -0.43 -0.74 -5.23
C GLY A 37 0.58 -1.87 -5.37
N TYR A 38 0.76 -2.68 -4.32
CA TYR A 38 1.76 -3.75 -4.30
C TYR A 38 1.65 -4.75 -5.46
N PRO A 39 0.46 -5.33 -5.79
CA PRO A 39 0.34 -6.32 -6.87
C PRO A 39 0.71 -5.76 -8.24
N GLU A 40 0.36 -4.51 -8.50
CA GLU A 40 0.69 -3.84 -9.76
C GLU A 40 2.20 -3.59 -9.87
N MET A 41 2.82 -3.10 -8.80
CA MET A 41 4.25 -2.81 -8.76
C MET A 41 5.08 -4.07 -8.96
N ILE A 42 4.78 -5.16 -8.23
CA ILE A 42 5.53 -6.41 -8.35
C ILE A 42 5.35 -7.05 -9.72
N SER A 43 4.16 -6.99 -10.31
CA SER A 43 3.92 -7.51 -11.67
C SER A 43 4.69 -6.74 -12.74
N LYS A 44 4.75 -5.41 -12.65
CA LYS A 44 5.59 -4.61 -13.55
C LYS A 44 7.06 -4.96 -13.42
N LEU A 45 7.53 -5.15 -12.19
CA LEU A 45 8.91 -5.55 -11.92
C LEU A 45 9.21 -6.92 -12.53
N THR A 46 8.38 -7.91 -12.26
CA THR A 46 8.51 -9.28 -12.76
C THR A 46 8.50 -9.34 -14.29
N LEU A 47 7.59 -8.58 -14.92
CA LEU A 47 7.52 -8.50 -16.39
C LEU A 47 8.83 -7.98 -17.01
N LEU A 48 9.42 -6.94 -16.43
CA LEU A 48 10.66 -6.36 -16.93
C LEU A 48 11.86 -7.27 -16.69
N LEU A 49 11.88 -7.97 -15.56
CA LEU A 49 12.89 -9.00 -15.27
C LEU A 49 12.76 -10.18 -16.23
N GLY A 50 11.54 -10.64 -16.51
CA GLY A 50 11.27 -11.67 -17.52
C GLY A 50 11.70 -11.26 -18.94
N ALA A 51 11.67 -9.96 -19.26
CA ALA A 51 12.21 -9.40 -20.49
C ALA A 51 13.76 -9.27 -20.51
N GLY A 52 14.44 -9.74 -19.45
CA GLY A 52 15.91 -9.75 -19.37
C GLY A 52 16.53 -8.49 -18.75
N MET A 53 15.75 -7.58 -18.19
CA MET A 53 16.28 -6.39 -17.50
C MET A 53 16.84 -6.75 -16.13
N SER A 54 17.93 -6.08 -15.71
CA SER A 54 18.41 -6.16 -14.33
C SER A 54 17.39 -5.51 -13.37
N VAL A 55 17.46 -5.86 -12.07
CA VAL A 55 16.57 -5.30 -11.05
C VAL A 55 16.65 -3.77 -11.01
N SER A 56 17.86 -3.22 -10.98
CA SER A 56 18.07 -1.76 -10.95
C SER A 56 17.49 -1.08 -12.19
N SER A 57 17.74 -1.63 -13.37
CA SER A 57 17.19 -1.06 -14.62
C SER A 57 15.68 -1.14 -14.69
N ALA A 58 15.08 -2.25 -14.26
CA ALA A 58 13.62 -2.41 -14.17
C ALA A 58 13.01 -1.43 -13.17
N TRP A 59 13.63 -1.27 -12.01
CA TRP A 59 13.24 -0.34 -10.97
C TRP A 59 13.26 1.11 -11.45
N GLU A 60 14.38 1.54 -12.05
CA GLU A 60 14.52 2.88 -12.62
C GLU A 60 13.51 3.15 -13.73
N LYS A 61 13.23 2.17 -14.59
CA LYS A 61 12.25 2.28 -15.65
C LYS A 61 10.83 2.50 -15.11
N ILE A 62 10.43 1.73 -14.09
CA ILE A 62 9.11 1.88 -13.46
C ILE A 62 9.00 3.27 -12.80
N ALA A 63 9.98 3.64 -11.97
CA ALA A 63 10.01 4.92 -11.28
C ALA A 63 10.07 6.11 -12.24
N GLY A 64 10.86 6.00 -13.32
CA GLY A 64 10.98 7.00 -14.37
C GLY A 64 9.69 7.21 -15.15
N THR A 65 8.98 6.12 -15.50
CA THR A 65 7.68 6.17 -16.15
C THR A 65 6.66 6.90 -15.28
N TYR A 66 6.58 6.56 -14.01
CA TYR A 66 5.71 7.24 -13.05
C TYR A 66 6.03 8.74 -12.96
N LYS A 67 7.32 9.11 -12.82
CA LYS A 67 7.75 10.51 -12.77
C LYS A 67 7.34 11.29 -14.02
N ALA A 68 7.46 10.68 -15.20
CA ALA A 68 7.04 11.29 -16.46
C ALA A 68 5.52 11.52 -16.52
N GLN A 69 4.74 10.50 -16.15
CA GLN A 69 3.28 10.58 -16.08
C GLN A 69 2.80 11.64 -15.09
N ARG A 70 3.46 11.75 -13.94
CA ARG A 70 3.14 12.75 -12.93
C ARG A 70 3.41 14.19 -13.40
N LYS A 71 4.52 14.42 -14.11
CA LYS A 71 4.80 15.71 -14.73
C LYS A 71 3.74 16.15 -15.74
N GLN A 72 3.10 15.20 -16.40
CA GLN A 72 2.02 15.43 -17.36
C GLN A 72 0.62 15.46 -16.71
N HIS A 73 0.53 15.40 -15.39
CA HIS A 73 -0.73 15.33 -14.62
C HIS A 73 -1.63 14.13 -15.00
N LEU A 74 -1.04 13.07 -15.57
CA LEU A 74 -1.76 11.87 -16.01
C LEU A 74 -2.02 10.88 -14.87
N THR A 75 -1.32 11.01 -13.74
CA THR A 75 -1.49 10.15 -12.58
C THR A 75 -1.48 10.94 -11.29
N LYS A 76 -2.18 10.41 -10.29
CA LYS A 76 -2.19 10.94 -8.93
C LYS A 76 -0.96 10.48 -8.16
N GLU A 77 -0.76 11.09 -7.01
CA GLU A 77 0.25 10.66 -6.04
C GLU A 77 -0.01 9.24 -5.57
N ASP A 78 1.01 8.38 -5.76
CA ASP A 78 0.96 6.98 -5.33
C ASP A 78 2.19 6.70 -4.44
N PRO A 79 1.98 6.38 -3.16
CA PRO A 79 3.07 6.20 -2.21
C PRO A 79 4.05 5.10 -2.59
N VAL A 80 3.63 4.07 -3.33
CA VAL A 80 4.52 2.98 -3.80
C VAL A 80 5.58 3.54 -4.74
N TYR A 81 5.16 4.28 -5.75
CA TYR A 81 6.07 4.81 -6.76
C TYR A 81 6.89 5.99 -6.26
N GLU A 82 6.37 6.77 -5.30
CA GLU A 82 7.18 7.80 -4.61
C GLU A 82 8.32 7.17 -3.83
N GLU A 83 8.06 6.08 -3.10
CA GLU A 83 9.10 5.34 -2.41
C GLU A 83 10.11 4.70 -3.38
N MET A 84 9.64 4.23 -4.55
CA MET A 84 10.53 3.74 -5.61
C MET A 84 11.44 4.86 -6.16
N LEU A 85 10.92 6.06 -6.37
CA LEU A 85 11.70 7.23 -6.79
C LEU A 85 12.75 7.60 -5.75
N LEU A 86 12.38 7.60 -4.47
CA LEU A 86 13.32 7.87 -3.39
C LEU A 86 14.46 6.84 -3.37
N THR A 87 14.13 5.57 -3.58
CA THR A 87 15.12 4.49 -3.68
C THR A 87 16.08 4.71 -4.87
N CYS A 88 15.57 5.15 -6.03
CA CYS A 88 16.42 5.51 -7.17
C CYS A 88 17.36 6.68 -6.84
N ASN A 89 16.88 7.67 -6.10
CA ASN A 89 17.73 8.80 -5.68
C ASN A 89 18.81 8.35 -4.70
N GLU A 90 18.48 7.51 -3.71
CA GLU A 90 19.46 6.93 -2.79
C GLU A 90 20.57 6.17 -3.53
N MET A 91 20.23 5.37 -4.57
CA MET A 91 21.23 4.67 -5.38
C MET A 91 22.12 5.64 -6.17
N ARG A 92 21.57 6.73 -6.69
CA ARG A 92 22.36 7.78 -7.37
C ARG A 92 23.27 8.53 -6.40
N ASP A 93 22.86 8.70 -5.17
CA ASP A 93 23.63 9.33 -4.11
C ASP A 93 24.70 8.39 -3.52
N GLY A 94 24.89 7.21 -4.10
CA GLY A 94 25.96 6.27 -3.76
C GLY A 94 25.58 5.21 -2.71
N VAL A 95 24.31 5.12 -2.32
CA VAL A 95 23.85 4.00 -1.49
C VAL A 95 23.86 2.72 -2.32
N SER A 96 24.44 1.64 -1.78
CA SER A 96 24.45 0.35 -2.48
C SER A 96 23.02 -0.13 -2.78
N GLU A 97 22.79 -0.76 -3.94
CA GLU A 97 21.49 -1.29 -4.36
C GLU A 97 20.82 -2.11 -3.25
N ARG A 98 21.58 -3.02 -2.63
CA ARG A 98 21.07 -3.84 -1.54
C ARG A 98 20.51 -3.01 -0.38
N ASN A 99 21.24 -2.00 0.06
CA ASN A 99 20.83 -1.15 1.17
C ASN A 99 19.64 -0.25 0.78
N ALA A 100 19.63 0.26 -0.44
CA ALA A 100 18.52 1.06 -0.95
C ALA A 100 17.21 0.26 -0.97
N TYR A 101 17.25 -1.00 -1.43
CA TYR A 101 16.06 -1.88 -1.38
C TYR A 101 15.64 -2.22 0.04
N LEU A 102 16.58 -2.51 0.95
CA LEU A 102 16.23 -2.75 2.36
C LEU A 102 15.51 -1.56 2.99
N ARG A 103 16.03 -0.35 2.77
CA ARG A 103 15.39 0.90 3.22
C ARG A 103 14.00 1.09 2.62
N PHE A 104 13.83 0.77 1.34
CA PHE A 104 12.51 0.79 0.70
C PHE A 104 11.51 -0.12 1.43
N GLY A 105 11.89 -1.36 1.72
CA GLY A 105 11.05 -2.29 2.47
C GLY A 105 10.69 -1.82 3.87
N GLU A 106 11.64 -1.15 4.55
CA GLU A 106 11.43 -0.54 5.87
C GLU A 106 10.47 0.65 5.80
N ARG A 107 10.63 1.55 4.83
CA ARG A 107 9.77 2.73 4.65
C ARG A 107 8.34 2.36 4.25
N CYS A 108 8.15 1.32 3.44
CA CYS A 108 6.82 0.79 3.14
C CYS A 108 6.18 0.13 4.36
N GLY A 109 6.97 -0.46 5.28
CA GLY A 109 6.50 -0.98 6.57
C GLY A 109 5.70 -2.28 6.51
N LEU A 110 5.24 -2.73 5.35
CA LEU A 110 4.36 -3.88 5.16
C LEU A 110 5.16 -5.17 4.90
N THR A 111 4.64 -6.28 5.39
CA THR A 111 5.27 -7.61 5.29
C THR A 111 5.56 -8.03 3.85
N GLN A 112 4.65 -7.74 2.91
CA GLN A 112 4.78 -8.06 1.49
C GLN A 112 6.01 -7.36 0.87
N TYR A 113 6.20 -6.09 1.16
CA TYR A 113 7.37 -5.34 0.66
C TYR A 113 8.68 -5.86 1.25
N ARG A 114 8.69 -6.21 2.54
CA ARG A 114 9.87 -6.81 3.18
C ARG A 114 10.19 -8.19 2.60
N LYS A 115 9.16 -9.02 2.33
CA LYS A 115 9.32 -10.33 1.68
C LYS A 115 9.92 -10.17 0.29
N MET A 116 9.36 -9.30 -0.54
CA MET A 116 9.87 -9.00 -1.89
C MET A 116 11.32 -8.52 -1.85
N VAL A 117 11.65 -7.56 -1.00
CA VAL A 117 13.02 -7.04 -0.85
C VAL A 117 13.98 -8.13 -0.38
N SER A 118 13.54 -9.02 0.51
CA SER A 118 14.34 -10.16 0.95
C SER A 118 14.65 -11.11 -0.23
N ILE A 119 13.66 -11.41 -1.06
CA ILE A 119 13.83 -12.22 -2.29
C ILE A 119 14.84 -11.55 -3.22
N ILE A 120 14.69 -10.26 -3.49
CA ILE A 120 15.60 -9.50 -4.36
C ILE A 120 17.03 -9.54 -3.80
N THR A 121 17.23 -9.14 -2.55
CA THR A 121 18.56 -8.98 -1.97
C THR A 121 19.31 -10.29 -1.77
N GLN A 122 18.60 -11.40 -1.60
CA GLN A 122 19.20 -12.73 -1.48
C GLN A 122 19.54 -13.36 -2.84
N ASN A 123 18.78 -13.03 -3.88
CA ASN A 123 18.89 -13.71 -5.17
C ASN A 123 19.51 -12.86 -6.28
N ILE A 124 19.77 -11.56 -6.04
CA ILE A 124 20.37 -10.66 -7.05
C ILE A 124 21.71 -11.18 -7.61
N ARG A 125 22.42 -12.04 -6.88
CA ARG A 125 23.68 -12.66 -7.28
C ARG A 125 23.55 -14.10 -7.77
N LYS A 126 22.41 -14.76 -7.55
CA LYS A 126 22.23 -16.19 -7.83
C LYS A 126 21.80 -16.50 -9.27
N GLY A 127 21.26 -15.51 -9.97
CA GLY A 127 20.78 -15.67 -11.34
C GLY A 127 19.40 -15.05 -11.53
N GLN A 128 19.22 -14.45 -12.68
CA GLN A 128 18.02 -13.68 -13.00
C GLN A 128 16.78 -14.56 -13.14
N GLN A 129 16.93 -15.77 -13.68
CA GLN A 129 15.81 -16.68 -13.88
C GLN A 129 15.16 -17.12 -12.57
N GLU A 130 15.96 -17.49 -11.57
CA GLU A 130 15.45 -17.89 -10.27
C GLU A 130 14.77 -16.72 -9.54
N LEU A 131 15.37 -15.53 -9.62
CA LEU A 131 14.77 -14.32 -9.06
C LEU A 131 13.41 -14.00 -9.72
N THR A 132 13.33 -14.09 -11.05
CA THR A 132 12.09 -13.85 -11.79
C THR A 132 11.02 -14.84 -11.38
N ARG A 133 11.34 -16.13 -11.30
CA ARG A 133 10.39 -17.18 -10.85
C ARG A 133 9.83 -16.91 -9.45
N LEU A 134 10.71 -16.57 -8.48
CA LEU A 134 10.27 -16.28 -7.10
C LEU A 134 9.40 -15.02 -7.03
N LEU A 135 9.68 -14.01 -7.83
CA LEU A 135 8.87 -12.80 -7.88
C LEU A 135 7.54 -13.01 -8.63
N GLU A 136 7.49 -13.93 -9.60
CA GLU A 136 6.24 -14.37 -10.24
C GLU A 136 5.31 -15.06 -9.24
N GLU A 137 5.84 -15.95 -8.44
CA GLU A 137 5.08 -16.60 -7.37
C GLU A 137 4.52 -15.58 -6.38
N GLU A 138 5.35 -14.62 -5.96
CA GLU A 138 4.94 -13.53 -5.08
C GLU A 138 3.87 -12.64 -5.72
N ALA A 139 3.98 -12.34 -7.02
CA ALA A 139 2.99 -11.56 -7.74
C ALA A 139 1.63 -12.28 -7.79
N GLN A 140 1.62 -13.60 -8.04
CA GLN A 140 0.41 -14.41 -8.04
C GLN A 140 -0.26 -14.44 -6.66
N GLU A 141 0.52 -14.62 -5.59
CA GLU A 141 0.01 -14.54 -4.21
C GLU A 141 -0.61 -13.17 -3.91
N ALA A 142 0.03 -12.09 -4.35
CA ALA A 142 -0.46 -10.73 -4.15
C ALA A 142 -1.81 -10.48 -4.84
N TYR A 143 -2.00 -10.98 -6.07
CA TYR A 143 -3.28 -10.90 -6.77
C TYR A 143 -4.36 -11.77 -6.14
N ALA A 144 -4.01 -12.97 -5.68
CA ALA A 144 -4.95 -13.85 -4.98
C ALA A 144 -5.47 -13.20 -3.70
N LEU A 145 -4.57 -12.62 -2.90
CA LEU A 145 -4.91 -11.87 -1.69
C LEU A 145 -5.82 -10.67 -1.99
N ARG A 146 -5.50 -9.89 -3.02
CA ARG A 146 -6.34 -8.76 -3.45
C ARG A 146 -7.75 -9.20 -3.83
N ARG A 147 -7.87 -10.33 -4.55
CA ARG A 147 -9.16 -10.90 -4.94
C ARG A 147 -9.96 -11.36 -3.72
N GLU A 148 -9.31 -11.98 -2.74
CA GLU A 148 -9.95 -12.43 -1.50
C GLU A 148 -10.46 -11.24 -0.67
N LEU A 149 -9.64 -10.20 -0.50
CA LEU A 149 -10.04 -8.97 0.19
C LEU A 149 -11.21 -8.28 -0.50
N ALA A 150 -11.23 -8.23 -1.83
CA ALA A 150 -12.36 -7.68 -2.59
C ALA A 150 -13.65 -8.51 -2.41
N LYS A 151 -13.54 -9.84 -2.36
CA LYS A 151 -14.68 -10.73 -2.06
C LYS A 151 -15.22 -10.48 -0.66
N LYS A 152 -14.36 -10.47 0.35
CA LYS A 152 -14.77 -10.21 1.75
C LYS A 152 -15.48 -8.87 1.90
N ALA A 153 -14.95 -7.82 1.26
CA ALA A 153 -15.60 -6.50 1.26
C ALA A 153 -16.99 -6.53 0.60
N GLY A 154 -17.18 -7.31 -0.46
CA GLY A 154 -18.47 -7.52 -1.11
C GLY A 154 -19.47 -8.29 -0.24
N GLU A 155 -19.01 -9.33 0.45
CA GLU A 155 -19.83 -10.16 1.34
C GLU A 155 -20.27 -9.38 2.59
N GLU A 156 -19.38 -8.58 3.18
CA GLU A 156 -19.72 -7.68 4.29
C GLU A 156 -20.75 -6.62 3.89
N ALA A 157 -20.67 -6.07 2.68
CA ALA A 157 -21.65 -5.13 2.17
C ALA A 157 -23.02 -5.79 1.99
N GLY A 158 -23.06 -7.03 1.49
CA GLY A 158 -24.29 -7.82 1.34
C GLY A 158 -24.96 -8.12 2.67
N THR A 159 -24.20 -8.50 3.67
CA THR A 159 -24.71 -8.83 5.02
C THR A 159 -25.26 -7.59 5.73
N LYS A 160 -24.64 -6.42 5.57
CA LYS A 160 -25.13 -5.16 6.14
C LYS A 160 -26.48 -4.71 5.56
N LEU A 161 -26.80 -5.11 4.31
CA LEU A 161 -28.09 -4.80 3.68
C LEU A 161 -29.22 -5.78 4.12
N LEU A 162 -28.88 -6.98 4.58
CA LEU A 162 -29.88 -7.94 5.08
C LEU A 162 -30.53 -7.47 6.40
N LEU A 163 -29.79 -6.78 7.26
CA LEU A 163 -30.28 -6.32 8.56
C LEU A 163 -31.45 -5.33 8.44
N PRO A 164 -31.38 -4.25 7.64
CA PRO A 164 -32.51 -3.37 7.44
C PRO A 164 -33.69 -4.05 6.70
N MET A 165 -33.45 -5.00 5.79
CA MET A 165 -34.52 -5.75 5.15
C MET A 165 -35.26 -6.65 6.15
N MET A 166 -34.58 -7.37 7.03
CA MET A 166 -35.20 -8.16 8.08
C MET A 166 -36.00 -7.29 9.06
N LEU A 167 -35.51 -6.10 9.38
CA LEU A 167 -36.19 -5.18 10.29
C LEU A 167 -37.48 -4.62 9.68
N MET A 168 -37.47 -4.30 8.35
CA MET A 168 -38.66 -3.91 7.59
C MET A 168 -39.69 -5.03 7.53
N LEU A 169 -39.25 -6.28 7.32
CA LEU A 169 -40.14 -7.43 7.24
C LEU A 169 -40.79 -7.72 8.61
N MET A 170 -40.04 -7.58 9.70
CA MET A 170 -40.55 -7.69 11.06
C MET A 170 -41.60 -6.63 11.39
N LEU A 171 -41.36 -5.37 10.98
CA LEU A 171 -42.30 -4.26 11.16
C LEU A 171 -43.64 -4.51 10.40
N VAL A 172 -43.55 -5.00 9.15
CA VAL A 172 -44.75 -5.33 8.36
C VAL A 172 -45.55 -6.46 9.01
N MET A 173 -44.87 -7.50 9.50
CA MET A 173 -45.51 -8.62 10.22
C MET A 173 -46.20 -8.15 11.51
N ALA A 174 -45.57 -7.21 12.26
CA ALA A 174 -46.13 -6.67 13.49
C ALA A 174 -47.37 -5.79 13.27
N VAL A 175 -47.53 -5.20 12.06
CA VAL A 175 -48.71 -4.38 11.70
C VAL A 175 -49.87 -5.26 11.22
N ILE A 176 -49.60 -6.45 10.69
CA ILE A 176 -50.63 -7.36 10.14
C ILE A 176 -51.21 -8.29 11.20
N LEU A 177 -50.50 -8.54 12.29
CA LEU A 177 -50.95 -9.34 13.45
C LEU A 177 -51.68 -8.46 14.48
#